data_817d0f037f3db0d44b6f9a7926ce15f9
#
_entry.id   817d0f037f3db0d44b6f9a7926ce15f9
#
_cell.length_a   1.000
_cell.length_b   1.000
_cell.length_c   1.000
_cell.angle_alpha   90.00
_cell.angle_beta   90.00
_cell.angle_gamma   90.00
#
_symmetry.space_group_name_H-M   'P 1'
#
loop_
_entity.id
_entity.type
_entity.pdbx_description
1 polymer ?
#
loop_
_entity_poly.entity_id
_entity_poly.type
_entity_poly.pdbx_seq_one_letter_code
_entity_poly.pdbx_strand_id
1 'polypeptide(L)'
;MAKRKKILLIVFGFCFLSCVLLLTVSTFGQSKTIVKKVGAQDTLTDYYTSSRFTKVDDLTVNTKKGADLIETIDEAGNLDQLIHQNDRFEMYFNERLNIVKLKNKESGYVWSSALDKIDKNDVPSPYHASFLSSSVGIGYFFYNTTNESYGDTQYCFINQARINKDSDLYILEPNTAEVEVKSEITPTGVKLDINAKRYQITLKVYIDLHANGLVVKVPDSEINENIHLLSTLYLLPAFGATKGTEEPGYMVIPDGSGALIRYGEVSQTSQIALRYFGSDLGLGSTIRNISLNPEKTLTAPIYGLINGVNQNGLLAILEEGSEQAELFVSLKGTLNINYNFLTPRFIVRNKFLLYGVNSTVEKNRSCGDIATNYWLLEEEDSSYVGIARVYQNYLVAKGGLQKTTDGNYSVLLEVIMSETVPALIGTKNITLTSLDALKNVLQELKELKVENTLLVLKGWNKKGLSGATPYNLKFNKKVGSKSDFREFLSEYPTGVYLYNDYQVAYDKGIASGRTDVARTIQRLKMSYSDSEAELYQNYSLLYPLASKELALGDIKKYQKLNIRSLALDSIGTRLYSTYLNGKSNSR
;
A
#
# COMPACT_ATOMS: atom_id res chain seq x y z
N MET A 1 -62.39 7.00 35.07
CA MET A 1 -61.13 6.47 34.51
C MET A 1 -60.95 6.72 33.00
N ALA A 2 -61.98 6.66 32.17
CA ALA A 2 -61.85 6.83 30.70
C ALA A 2 -61.47 8.24 30.23
N LYS A 3 -61.91 9.33 30.92
CA LYS A 3 -61.52 10.72 30.56
C LYS A 3 -60.05 11.05 30.82
N ARG A 4 -59.42 10.48 31.85
CA ARG A 4 -57.99 10.69 32.13
C ARG A 4 -57.09 9.98 31.12
N LYS A 5 -57.48 8.80 30.59
CA LYS A 5 -56.71 8.11 29.54
C LYS A 5 -56.74 8.84 28.18
N LYS A 6 -57.84 9.50 27.83
CA LYS A 6 -57.93 10.31 26.60
C LYS A 6 -57.06 11.57 26.65
N ILE A 7 -57.01 12.24 27.81
CA ILE A 7 -56.17 13.43 27.98
C ILE A 7 -54.69 13.03 27.96
N LEU A 8 -54.30 11.90 28.56
CA LEU A 8 -52.92 11.42 28.53
C LEU A 8 -52.45 11.04 27.10
N LEU A 9 -53.34 10.43 26.29
CA LEU A 9 -53.03 10.11 24.90
C LEU A 9 -52.86 11.35 24.01
N ILE A 10 -53.69 12.40 24.26
CA ILE A 10 -53.60 13.66 23.51
C ILE A 10 -52.31 14.43 23.88
N VAL A 11 -51.93 14.45 25.17
CA VAL A 11 -50.70 15.07 25.61
C VAL A 11 -49.47 14.32 25.10
N PHE A 12 -49.46 12.98 25.09
CA PHE A 12 -48.41 12.18 24.49
C PHE A 12 -48.30 12.35 22.97
N GLY A 13 -49.41 12.43 22.26
CA GLY A 13 -49.46 12.71 20.83
C GLY A 13 -48.93 14.10 20.49
N PHE A 14 -49.25 15.11 21.28
CA PHE A 14 -48.71 16.47 21.07
C PHE A 14 -47.23 16.60 21.40
N CYS A 15 -46.73 15.92 22.46
CA CYS A 15 -45.32 15.87 22.75
C CYS A 15 -44.53 15.09 21.66
N PHE A 16 -45.08 14.02 21.12
CA PHE A 16 -44.43 13.27 20.03
C PHE A 16 -44.41 14.07 18.72
N LEU A 17 -45.51 14.78 18.39
CA LEU A 17 -45.52 15.67 17.22
C LEU A 17 -44.59 16.86 17.37
N SER A 18 -44.46 17.46 18.56
CA SER A 18 -43.53 18.56 18.83
C SER A 18 -42.06 18.07 18.83
N CYS A 19 -41.77 16.88 19.32
CA CYS A 19 -40.44 16.29 19.22
C CYS A 19 -40.07 15.93 17.77
N VAL A 20 -41.01 15.41 16.99
CA VAL A 20 -40.78 15.13 15.56
C VAL A 20 -40.61 16.43 14.76
N LEU A 21 -41.40 17.49 15.06
CA LEU A 21 -41.21 18.80 14.44
C LEU A 21 -39.90 19.47 14.87
N LEU A 22 -39.48 19.35 16.14
CA LEU A 22 -38.18 19.85 16.60
C LEU A 22 -37.00 19.07 16.02
N LEU A 23 -37.11 17.75 15.85
CA LEU A 23 -36.12 16.94 15.17
C LEU A 23 -36.04 17.23 13.67
N THR A 24 -37.19 17.48 13.00
CA THR A 24 -37.18 17.86 11.57
C THR A 24 -36.66 19.29 11.35
N VAL A 25 -36.95 20.23 12.26
CA VAL A 25 -36.42 21.59 12.18
C VAL A 25 -34.93 21.62 12.52
N SER A 26 -34.44 20.77 13.43
CA SER A 26 -33.00 20.68 13.73
C SER A 26 -32.20 20.00 12.62
N THR A 27 -32.81 19.08 11.85
CA THR A 27 -32.14 18.44 10.72
C THR A 27 -32.19 19.28 9.43
N PHE A 28 -33.20 20.15 9.25
CA PHE A 28 -33.25 21.09 8.14
C PHE A 28 -32.52 22.42 8.40
N GLY A 29 -32.11 22.68 9.64
CA GLY A 29 -31.40 23.93 10.02
C GLY A 29 -29.87 23.86 9.92
N GLN A 30 -29.27 22.70 9.66
CA GLN A 30 -27.81 22.53 9.67
C GLN A 30 -27.16 22.15 8.34
N SER A 31 -27.85 22.20 7.23
CA SER A 31 -27.17 22.13 5.92
C SER A 31 -27.34 23.41 5.11
N LYS A 32 -27.08 24.56 5.70
CA LYS A 32 -26.40 25.59 4.94
C LYS A 32 -24.93 25.17 4.91
N THR A 33 -24.61 24.21 4.08
CA THR A 33 -23.31 24.22 3.43
C THR A 33 -23.23 25.60 2.79
N ILE A 34 -22.55 26.52 3.46
CA ILE A 34 -22.07 27.73 2.81
C ILE A 34 -21.09 27.17 1.79
N VAL A 35 -21.57 26.87 0.59
CA VAL A 35 -20.72 26.87 -0.58
C VAL A 35 -20.26 28.32 -0.64
N LYS A 36 -19.16 28.62 0.06
CA LYS A 36 -18.41 29.83 -0.18
C LYS A 36 -18.17 29.76 -1.67
N LYS A 37 -18.82 30.61 -2.47
CA LYS A 37 -18.41 30.82 -3.85
C LYS A 37 -16.93 31.14 -3.72
N VAL A 38 -16.08 30.21 -4.14
CA VAL A 38 -14.67 30.46 -4.33
C VAL A 38 -14.64 31.58 -5.35
N GLY A 39 -14.38 32.79 -4.89
CA GLY A 39 -14.23 33.93 -5.80
C GLY A 39 -13.10 33.58 -6.76
N ALA A 40 -13.12 34.15 -7.97
CA ALA A 40 -12.07 33.95 -8.96
C ALA A 40 -10.65 34.36 -8.48
N GLN A 41 -10.52 34.89 -7.28
CA GLN A 41 -9.28 35.26 -6.59
C GLN A 41 -8.90 34.33 -5.41
N ASP A 42 -9.76 33.39 -4.99
CA ASP A 42 -9.34 32.29 -4.12
C ASP A 42 -8.60 31.28 -5.01
N THR A 43 -7.45 31.70 -5.48
CA THR A 43 -6.57 30.85 -6.29
C THR A 43 -6.04 29.72 -5.41
N LEU A 44 -5.81 28.57 -6.00
CA LEU A 44 -5.12 27.42 -5.38
C LEU A 44 -3.86 27.83 -4.59
N THR A 45 -3.24 28.96 -4.92
CA THR A 45 -2.12 29.59 -4.23
C THR A 45 -2.38 29.83 -2.73
N ASP A 46 -3.56 30.32 -2.32
CA ASP A 46 -3.84 30.55 -0.90
C ASP A 46 -4.01 29.25 -0.11
N TYR A 47 -4.39 28.18 -0.77
CA TYR A 47 -4.47 26.85 -0.17
C TYR A 47 -3.06 26.25 0.03
N TYR A 48 -2.15 26.48 -0.91
CA TYR A 48 -0.76 26.02 -0.84
C TYR A 48 0.13 26.92 0.03
N THR A 49 -0.25 28.16 0.26
CA THR A 49 0.47 29.10 1.12
C THR A 49 -0.03 29.11 2.56
N SER A 50 -0.90 28.18 2.97
CA SER A 50 -1.27 28.04 4.36
C SER A 50 -0.02 27.76 5.20
N SER A 51 0.08 28.34 6.40
CA SER A 51 1.21 28.14 7.34
C SER A 51 1.49 26.66 7.64
N ARG A 52 0.54 25.79 7.31
CA ARG A 52 0.66 24.32 7.39
C ARG A 52 1.66 23.75 6.38
N PHE A 53 1.80 24.38 5.21
CA PHE A 53 2.71 23.95 4.14
C PHE A 53 4.01 24.76 4.14
N THR A 54 3.95 26.07 4.42
CA THR A 54 5.12 26.95 4.46
C THR A 54 6.11 26.59 5.57
N LYS A 55 5.65 26.05 6.69
CA LYS A 55 6.55 25.56 7.75
C LYS A 55 7.45 24.39 7.33
N VAL A 56 7.14 23.70 6.25
CA VAL A 56 8.00 22.61 5.72
C VAL A 56 9.15 23.19 4.88
N ASP A 57 8.86 24.28 4.17
CA ASP A 57 9.83 24.93 3.28
C ASP A 57 10.74 25.93 4.02
N ASP A 58 10.35 26.35 5.25
CA ASP A 58 11.17 27.22 6.11
C ASP A 58 12.32 26.46 6.83
N LEU A 59 12.45 25.15 6.65
CA LEU A 59 13.54 24.36 7.24
C LEU A 59 14.85 24.52 6.44
N THR A 60 15.27 25.74 6.22
CA THR A 60 16.50 26.11 5.52
C THR A 60 17.76 26.05 6.40
N VAL A 61 17.81 25.13 7.35
CA VAL A 61 19.01 24.94 8.17
C VAL A 61 20.01 24.10 7.38
N ASN A 62 21.26 24.54 7.36
CA ASN A 62 22.35 23.71 6.79
C ASN A 62 22.34 22.35 7.46
N THR A 63 22.05 21.31 6.69
CA THR A 63 22.07 19.94 7.19
C THR A 63 23.51 19.50 7.44
N LYS A 64 23.67 18.62 8.41
CA LYS A 64 24.93 17.93 8.66
C LYS A 64 25.34 17.15 7.41
N LYS A 65 26.59 16.73 7.37
CA LYS A 65 27.15 15.93 6.25
C LYS A 65 26.59 14.50 6.15
N GLY A 66 25.55 14.17 6.90
CA GLY A 66 25.03 12.81 7.03
C GLY A 66 25.95 11.93 7.87
N ALA A 67 26.21 10.69 7.44
CA ALA A 67 27.13 9.77 8.11
C ALA A 67 28.59 10.23 7.93
N ASP A 68 29.46 9.87 8.86
CA ASP A 68 30.90 10.09 8.73
C ASP A 68 31.52 9.00 7.85
N LEU A 69 32.57 9.34 7.11
CA LEU A 69 33.46 8.38 6.43
C LEU A 69 34.65 8.05 7.32
N ILE A 70 34.95 6.77 7.45
CA ILE A 70 36.12 6.25 8.14
C ILE A 70 37.23 6.10 7.10
N GLU A 71 37.98 7.17 6.84
CA GLU A 71 39.01 7.24 5.77
C GLU A 71 40.34 6.57 6.16
N THR A 72 40.55 6.32 7.46
CA THR A 72 41.69 5.59 7.99
C THR A 72 41.22 4.50 8.92
N ILE A 73 41.96 3.38 8.96
CA ILE A 73 41.61 2.25 9.83
C ILE A 73 41.46 2.74 11.27
N ASP A 74 40.27 2.60 11.84
CA ASP A 74 40.00 2.94 13.24
C ASP A 74 40.51 1.86 14.22
N GLU A 75 40.40 2.11 15.52
CA GLU A 75 40.82 1.15 16.58
C GLU A 75 40.06 -0.20 16.50
N ALA A 76 38.86 -0.22 15.94
CA ALA A 76 38.05 -1.41 15.75
C ALA A 76 38.38 -2.13 14.43
N GLY A 77 39.23 -1.57 13.59
CA GLY A 77 39.60 -2.12 12.29
C GLY A 77 38.58 -1.78 11.17
N ASN A 78 37.75 -0.74 11.35
CA ASN A 78 36.87 -0.27 10.29
C ASN A 78 37.62 0.65 9.32
N LEU A 79 37.26 0.50 8.05
CA LEU A 79 37.71 1.38 6.96
C LEU A 79 36.60 1.42 5.91
N ASP A 80 36.22 2.60 5.46
CA ASP A 80 35.33 2.80 4.33
C ASP A 80 36.17 2.92 3.05
N GLN A 81 36.25 1.83 2.29
CA GLN A 81 36.99 1.78 1.06
C GLN A 81 36.10 2.24 -0.12
N LEU A 82 36.60 3.18 -0.92
CA LEU A 82 35.96 3.55 -2.19
C LEU A 82 36.00 2.34 -3.14
N ILE A 83 34.84 1.83 -3.54
CA ILE A 83 34.74 0.67 -4.44
C ILE A 83 34.22 1.04 -5.82
N HIS A 84 33.29 2.00 -5.93
CA HIS A 84 32.71 2.46 -7.19
C HIS A 84 32.42 3.96 -7.15
N GLN A 85 32.27 4.57 -8.32
CA GLN A 85 31.79 5.93 -8.47
C GLN A 85 31.14 6.14 -9.84
N ASN A 86 30.24 7.10 -9.91
CA ASN A 86 29.68 7.65 -11.13
C ASN A 86 29.82 9.18 -11.13
N ASP A 87 29.13 9.88 -12.03
CA ASP A 87 29.21 11.34 -12.12
C ASP A 87 28.72 12.06 -10.86
N ARG A 88 27.76 11.47 -10.14
CA ARG A 88 27.08 12.07 -8.96
C ARG A 88 27.57 11.52 -7.62
N PHE A 89 27.95 10.25 -7.56
CA PHE A 89 28.14 9.52 -6.30
C PHE A 89 29.46 8.79 -6.23
N GLU A 90 29.98 8.67 -5.01
CA GLU A 90 31.06 7.79 -4.60
C GLU A 90 30.51 6.73 -3.66
N MET A 91 30.68 5.45 -4.00
CA MET A 91 30.24 4.30 -3.21
C MET A 91 31.40 3.73 -2.42
N TYR A 92 31.25 3.76 -1.10
CA TYR A 92 32.21 3.21 -0.15
C TYR A 92 31.64 1.94 0.48
N PHE A 93 32.54 1.03 0.83
CA PHE A 93 32.18 -0.23 1.48
C PHE A 93 33.08 -0.46 2.71
N ASN A 94 32.44 -0.69 3.85
CA ASN A 94 33.07 -1.16 5.06
C ASN A 94 32.98 -2.68 5.10
N GLU A 95 34.07 -3.38 4.74
CA GLU A 95 34.09 -4.83 4.63
C GLU A 95 33.86 -5.49 6.00
N ARG A 96 34.39 -4.92 7.09
CA ARG A 96 34.27 -5.49 8.43
C ARG A 96 32.81 -5.55 8.90
N LEU A 97 32.03 -4.49 8.71
CA LEU A 97 30.63 -4.39 9.13
C LEU A 97 29.63 -4.62 7.99
N ASN A 98 30.11 -4.86 6.77
CA ASN A 98 29.28 -4.99 5.57
C ASN A 98 28.30 -3.80 5.40
N ILE A 99 28.83 -2.59 5.59
CA ILE A 99 28.09 -1.33 5.46
C ILE A 99 28.48 -0.66 4.16
N VAL A 100 27.45 -0.27 3.38
CA VAL A 100 27.62 0.56 2.18
C VAL A 100 27.31 2.00 2.54
N LYS A 101 28.20 2.90 2.13
CA LYS A 101 27.98 4.35 2.22
C LYS A 101 28.02 4.97 0.84
N LEU A 102 27.13 5.91 0.60
CA LEU A 102 27.04 6.61 -0.68
C LEU A 102 27.18 8.12 -0.43
N LYS A 103 28.30 8.68 -0.89
CA LYS A 103 28.59 10.11 -0.78
C LYS A 103 28.18 10.83 -2.06
N ASN A 104 27.41 11.87 -1.92
CA ASN A 104 27.15 12.81 -2.98
C ASN A 104 28.39 13.67 -3.24
N LYS A 105 28.84 13.74 -4.49
CA LYS A 105 30.06 14.49 -4.85
C LYS A 105 29.90 16.00 -4.74
N GLU A 106 28.70 16.51 -4.97
CA GLU A 106 28.42 17.93 -4.97
C GLU A 106 28.17 18.46 -3.55
N SER A 107 27.20 17.88 -2.83
CA SER A 107 26.85 18.32 -1.47
C SER A 107 27.81 17.80 -0.39
N GLY A 108 28.53 16.71 -0.67
CA GLY A 108 29.33 15.98 0.31
C GLY A 108 28.51 15.18 1.33
N TYR A 109 27.18 15.14 1.20
CA TYR A 109 26.32 14.39 2.10
C TYR A 109 26.52 12.87 1.95
N VAL A 110 26.62 12.15 3.07
CA VAL A 110 26.87 10.71 3.09
C VAL A 110 25.64 9.96 3.60
N TRP A 111 25.08 9.13 2.76
CA TRP A 111 24.02 8.16 3.09
C TRP A 111 24.67 6.85 3.53
N SER A 112 24.18 6.24 4.61
CA SER A 112 24.71 4.97 5.10
C SER A 112 23.63 3.90 5.18
N SER A 113 23.95 2.67 4.76
CA SER A 113 23.05 1.51 4.80
C SER A 113 22.75 1.03 6.22
N ALA A 114 23.61 1.35 7.17
CA ALA A 114 23.48 1.02 8.58
C ALA A 114 24.31 2.01 9.42
N LEU A 115 24.06 2.04 10.73
CA LEU A 115 24.82 2.88 11.65
C LEU A 115 26.09 2.17 12.09
N ASP A 116 27.25 2.78 11.91
CA ASP A 116 28.55 2.27 12.34
C ASP A 116 29.00 2.80 13.71
N LYS A 117 28.20 3.72 14.30
CA LYS A 117 28.42 4.30 15.62
C LYS A 117 27.08 4.54 16.32
N ILE A 118 26.86 3.93 17.47
CA ILE A 118 25.58 4.00 18.21
C ILE A 118 25.87 4.24 19.69
N ASP A 119 25.30 5.33 20.25
CA ASP A 119 25.35 5.64 21.67
C ASP A 119 24.34 4.79 22.45
N LYS A 120 24.73 4.30 23.63
CA LYS A 120 23.87 3.50 24.51
C LYS A 120 22.64 4.25 25.01
N ASN A 121 22.72 5.59 25.05
CA ASN A 121 21.59 6.43 25.41
C ASN A 121 20.59 6.64 24.26
N ASP A 122 20.96 6.33 23.03
CA ASP A 122 20.10 6.49 21.86
C ASP A 122 19.25 5.27 21.53
N VAL A 123 19.59 4.11 22.09
CA VAL A 123 18.84 2.86 21.87
C VAL A 123 18.74 2.02 23.16
N PRO A 124 17.59 1.36 23.39
CA PRO A 124 17.31 0.74 24.69
C PRO A 124 18.08 -0.56 24.96
N SER A 125 18.65 -1.19 23.94
CA SER A 125 19.33 -2.47 24.11
C SER A 125 20.28 -2.82 22.97
N PRO A 126 21.24 -3.77 23.22
CA PRO A 126 22.10 -4.30 22.16
C PRO A 126 21.32 -4.89 20.97
N TYR A 127 20.12 -5.43 21.17
CA TYR A 127 19.27 -5.95 20.09
C TYR A 127 18.91 -4.85 19.08
N HIS A 128 18.44 -3.69 19.55
CA HIS A 128 18.09 -2.56 18.67
C HIS A 128 19.34 -1.95 18.01
N ALA A 129 20.45 -1.91 18.75
CA ALA A 129 21.74 -1.47 18.16
C ALA A 129 22.22 -2.44 17.06
N SER A 130 22.06 -3.76 17.26
CA SER A 130 22.37 -4.77 16.23
C SER A 130 21.50 -4.61 14.98
N PHE A 131 20.21 -4.31 15.15
CA PHE A 131 19.30 -4.02 14.03
C PHE A 131 19.74 -2.81 13.23
N LEU A 132 20.02 -1.69 13.90
CA LEU A 132 20.40 -0.43 13.23
C LEU A 132 21.81 -0.46 12.64
N SER A 133 22.71 -1.31 13.16
CA SER A 133 24.06 -1.47 12.63
C SER A 133 24.19 -2.51 11.52
N SER A 134 23.09 -3.15 11.12
CA SER A 134 23.10 -4.22 10.11
C SER A 134 22.45 -3.78 8.81
N SER A 135 23.15 -3.93 7.68
CA SER A 135 22.57 -3.70 6.34
C SER A 135 21.51 -4.75 5.98
N VAL A 136 21.51 -5.91 6.64
CA VAL A 136 20.51 -6.97 6.43
C VAL A 136 20.05 -7.55 7.77
N GLY A 137 18.73 -7.63 7.94
CA GLY A 137 18.07 -8.33 9.05
C GLY A 137 17.25 -9.50 8.55
N ILE A 138 17.41 -10.66 9.19
CA ILE A 138 16.79 -11.92 8.78
C ILE A 138 15.80 -12.35 9.86
N GLY A 139 14.50 -12.38 9.51
CA GLY A 139 13.48 -12.99 10.33
C GLY A 139 13.26 -14.44 9.92
N TYR A 140 13.15 -15.34 10.88
CA TYR A 140 12.99 -16.77 10.63
C TYR A 140 11.99 -17.40 11.60
N PHE A 141 11.35 -18.46 11.15
CA PHE A 141 10.55 -19.35 11.98
C PHE A 141 11.44 -20.46 12.52
N PHE A 142 11.62 -20.47 13.85
CA PHE A 142 12.37 -21.52 14.51
C PHE A 142 11.52 -22.80 14.58
N TYR A 143 12.02 -23.91 14.02
CA TYR A 143 11.37 -25.19 14.13
C TYR A 143 11.76 -25.87 15.44
N ASN A 144 10.76 -26.17 16.26
CA ASN A 144 10.93 -26.91 17.49
C ASN A 144 10.73 -28.41 17.22
N THR A 145 11.81 -29.19 17.31
CA THR A 145 11.79 -30.64 17.05
C THR A 145 11.02 -31.43 18.09
N THR A 146 10.87 -30.89 19.30
CA THR A 146 10.12 -31.56 20.37
C THR A 146 8.62 -31.51 20.15
N ASN A 147 8.12 -30.36 19.67
CA ASN A 147 6.69 -30.13 19.44
C ASN A 147 6.32 -30.25 17.96
N GLU A 148 7.29 -30.52 17.09
CA GLU A 148 7.12 -30.60 15.63
C GLU A 148 6.38 -29.38 15.05
N SER A 149 6.72 -28.18 15.53
CA SER A 149 6.01 -26.96 15.20
C SER A 149 6.94 -25.76 15.02
N TYR A 150 6.48 -24.78 14.26
CA TYR A 150 7.17 -23.51 14.09
C TYR A 150 6.71 -22.50 15.15
N GLY A 151 7.69 -21.87 15.81
CA GLY A 151 7.48 -20.76 16.75
C GLY A 151 7.08 -19.47 16.05
N ASP A 152 7.10 -18.37 16.78
CA ASP A 152 6.96 -17.02 16.21
C ASP A 152 8.24 -16.60 15.51
N THR A 153 8.15 -15.56 14.66
CA THR A 153 9.31 -14.99 13.98
C THR A 153 10.35 -14.55 15.02
N GLN A 154 11.56 -15.05 14.85
CA GLN A 154 12.76 -14.59 15.53
C GLN A 154 13.66 -13.89 14.55
N TYR A 155 14.59 -13.09 15.03
CA TYR A 155 15.48 -12.28 14.18
C TYR A 155 16.94 -12.55 14.50
N CYS A 156 17.76 -12.59 13.45
CA CYS A 156 19.19 -12.44 13.53
C CYS A 156 19.66 -11.35 12.58
N PHE A 157 20.78 -10.73 12.91
CA PHE A 157 21.34 -9.61 12.17
C PHE A 157 22.78 -9.96 11.77
N ILE A 158 23.24 -9.40 10.66
CA ILE A 158 24.61 -9.66 10.17
C ILE A 158 25.67 -9.06 11.11
N ASN A 159 25.31 -8.00 11.85
CA ASN A 159 26.13 -7.43 12.90
C ASN A 159 25.50 -7.60 14.27
N GLN A 160 26.32 -7.60 15.31
CA GLN A 160 25.88 -7.59 16.70
C GLN A 160 26.47 -6.41 17.46
N ALA A 161 25.73 -5.93 18.44
CA ALA A 161 26.16 -4.90 19.36
C ALA A 161 26.37 -5.49 20.75
N ARG A 162 27.44 -5.07 21.40
CA ARG A 162 27.73 -5.40 22.80
C ARG A 162 27.91 -4.14 23.63
N ILE A 163 27.55 -4.25 24.92
CA ILE A 163 27.76 -3.14 25.86
C ILE A 163 29.26 -2.94 26.08
N ASN A 164 29.72 -1.74 25.76
CA ASN A 164 31.05 -1.28 26.17
C ASN A 164 30.96 -0.73 27.61
N LYS A 165 31.78 -1.21 28.53
CA LYS A 165 31.81 -0.71 29.90
C LYS A 165 32.59 0.59 30.05
N ASP A 166 33.51 0.83 29.14
CA ASP A 166 34.48 1.93 29.20
C ASP A 166 34.10 3.12 28.32
N SER A 167 33.02 3.03 27.56
CA SER A 167 32.55 4.08 26.65
C SER A 167 31.03 4.12 26.61
N ASP A 168 30.45 5.25 26.24
CA ASP A 168 29.00 5.39 25.98
C ASP A 168 28.55 4.75 24.67
N LEU A 169 29.49 4.36 23.80
CA LEU A 169 29.18 3.71 22.54
C LEU A 169 29.02 2.19 22.71
N TYR A 170 28.17 1.58 21.91
CA TYR A 170 28.16 0.14 21.72
C TYR A 170 29.41 -0.31 20.98
N ILE A 171 29.91 -1.52 21.29
CA ILE A 171 30.87 -2.22 20.45
C ILE A 171 30.09 -2.90 19.35
N LEU A 172 30.32 -2.50 18.08
CA LEU A 172 29.71 -3.09 16.90
C LEU A 172 30.70 -4.05 16.24
N GLU A 173 30.24 -5.26 15.93
CA GLU A 173 31.07 -6.29 15.32
C GLU A 173 30.23 -7.23 14.45
N PRO A 174 30.83 -7.97 13.49
CA PRO A 174 30.13 -9.03 12.75
C PRO A 174 29.55 -10.08 13.68
N ASN A 175 28.33 -10.52 13.43
CA ASN A 175 27.66 -11.58 14.22
C ASN A 175 28.13 -12.97 13.79
N THR A 176 29.44 -13.23 13.89
CA THR A 176 30.04 -14.49 13.40
C THR A 176 29.57 -15.75 14.14
N ALA A 177 28.96 -15.62 15.31
CA ALA A 177 28.38 -16.74 16.04
C ALA A 177 27.14 -17.33 15.34
N GLU A 178 26.34 -16.49 14.73
CA GLU A 178 25.07 -16.89 14.09
C GLU A 178 25.09 -16.78 12.57
N VAL A 179 25.76 -15.74 12.03
CA VAL A 179 25.73 -15.38 10.62
C VAL A 179 27.14 -15.21 10.10
N GLU A 180 27.47 -15.86 9.01
CA GLU A 180 28.69 -15.66 8.24
C GLU A 180 28.34 -14.86 6.99
N VAL A 181 29.06 -13.78 6.71
CA VAL A 181 28.90 -12.97 5.52
C VAL A 181 30.21 -13.00 4.73
N LYS A 182 30.12 -13.30 3.44
CA LYS A 182 31.22 -13.15 2.48
C LYS A 182 30.84 -12.07 1.49
N SER A 183 31.62 -11.02 1.44
CA SER A 183 31.43 -9.93 0.49
C SER A 183 32.29 -10.14 -0.77
N GLU A 184 31.76 -9.74 -1.90
CA GLU A 184 32.46 -9.73 -3.19
C GLU A 184 32.14 -8.43 -3.91
N ILE A 185 33.16 -7.66 -4.27
CA ILE A 185 32.98 -6.46 -5.07
C ILE A 185 32.69 -6.89 -6.51
N THR A 186 31.53 -6.46 -7.02
CA THR A 186 31.06 -6.70 -8.38
C THR A 186 31.41 -5.53 -9.30
N PRO A 187 31.21 -5.61 -10.61
CA PRO A 187 31.45 -4.47 -11.51
C PRO A 187 30.61 -3.22 -11.22
N THR A 188 29.49 -3.36 -10.51
CA THR A 188 28.54 -2.26 -10.24
C THR A 188 28.32 -1.98 -8.75
N GLY A 189 28.82 -2.82 -7.85
CA GLY A 189 28.57 -2.66 -6.44
C GLY A 189 29.20 -3.74 -5.57
N VAL A 190 28.43 -4.30 -4.65
CA VAL A 190 28.85 -5.37 -3.75
C VAL A 190 27.77 -6.45 -3.66
N LYS A 191 28.21 -7.69 -3.66
CA LYS A 191 27.38 -8.87 -3.37
C LYS A 191 27.70 -9.37 -1.96
N LEU A 192 26.69 -9.64 -1.17
CA LEU A 192 26.80 -10.25 0.14
C LEU A 192 26.24 -11.68 0.06
N ASP A 193 27.12 -12.68 0.20
CA ASP A 193 26.73 -14.08 0.40
C ASP A 193 26.52 -14.30 1.91
N ILE A 194 25.28 -14.41 2.33
CA ILE A 194 24.89 -14.49 3.73
C ILE A 194 24.53 -15.92 4.09
N ASN A 195 25.19 -16.47 5.10
CA ASN A 195 24.90 -17.79 5.66
C ASN A 195 24.53 -17.66 7.14
N ALA A 196 23.25 -17.65 7.44
CA ALA A 196 22.73 -17.75 8.80
C ALA A 196 22.90 -19.21 9.28
N LYS A 197 24.16 -19.62 9.54
CA LYS A 197 24.62 -21.00 9.73
C LYS A 197 23.88 -21.73 10.86
N ARG A 198 23.56 -21.00 11.95
CA ARG A 198 22.81 -21.55 13.08
C ARG A 198 21.39 -21.96 12.67
N TYR A 199 20.82 -21.28 11.68
CA TYR A 199 19.44 -21.46 11.23
C TYR A 199 19.35 -22.17 9.88
N GLN A 200 20.49 -22.49 9.25
CA GLN A 200 20.58 -23.18 7.96
C GLN A 200 19.80 -22.44 6.85
N ILE A 201 19.93 -21.12 6.85
CA ILE A 201 19.34 -20.25 5.84
C ILE A 201 20.48 -19.53 5.12
N THR A 202 20.50 -19.61 3.79
CA THR A 202 21.45 -18.86 2.97
C THR A 202 20.71 -17.99 1.97
N LEU A 203 21.24 -16.79 1.71
CA LEU A 203 20.70 -15.88 0.71
C LEU A 203 21.81 -14.98 0.18
N LYS A 204 21.59 -14.40 -1.01
CA LYS A 204 22.47 -13.40 -1.58
C LYS A 204 21.77 -12.06 -1.68
N VAL A 205 22.49 -11.00 -1.33
CA VAL A 205 22.02 -9.62 -1.45
C VAL A 205 22.98 -8.87 -2.38
N TYR A 206 22.43 -8.26 -3.41
CA TYR A 206 23.18 -7.42 -4.36
C TYR A 206 22.87 -5.96 -4.05
N ILE A 207 23.89 -5.15 -3.89
CA ILE A 207 23.79 -3.70 -3.65
C ILE A 207 24.61 -3.02 -4.73
N ASP A 208 23.94 -2.49 -5.75
CA ASP A 208 24.57 -1.93 -6.93
C ASP A 208 24.42 -0.40 -6.97
N LEU A 209 25.47 0.29 -7.38
CA LEU A 209 25.44 1.72 -7.68
C LEU A 209 24.68 1.95 -8.98
N HIS A 210 23.67 2.81 -8.92
CA HIS A 210 22.88 3.26 -10.06
C HIS A 210 23.08 4.76 -10.33
N ALA A 211 22.67 5.24 -11.48
CA ALA A 211 22.81 6.66 -11.85
C ALA A 211 22.20 7.62 -10.82
N ASN A 212 21.11 7.21 -10.17
CA ASN A 212 20.36 8.04 -9.21
C ASN A 212 20.52 7.61 -7.74
N GLY A 213 21.35 6.61 -7.44
CA GLY A 213 21.53 6.09 -6.08
C GLY A 213 21.88 4.61 -6.05
N LEU A 214 21.16 3.81 -5.25
CA LEU A 214 21.41 2.37 -5.08
C LEU A 214 20.22 1.52 -5.57
N VAL A 215 20.54 0.31 -6.03
CA VAL A 215 19.56 -0.77 -6.26
C VAL A 215 19.94 -1.94 -5.37
N VAL A 216 18.98 -2.43 -4.58
CA VAL A 216 19.18 -3.59 -3.70
C VAL A 216 18.28 -4.72 -4.19
N LYS A 217 18.87 -5.92 -4.39
CA LYS A 217 18.15 -7.09 -4.91
C LYS A 217 18.42 -8.34 -4.09
N VAL A 218 17.38 -9.16 -3.93
CA VAL A 218 17.46 -10.51 -3.36
C VAL A 218 16.66 -11.45 -4.27
N PRO A 219 17.33 -12.22 -5.15
CA PRO A 219 16.64 -13.21 -5.98
C PRO A 219 16.11 -14.38 -5.15
N ASP A 220 14.83 -14.72 -5.29
CA ASP A 220 14.22 -15.87 -4.59
C ASP A 220 14.93 -17.18 -4.89
N SER A 221 15.44 -17.35 -6.12
CA SER A 221 16.17 -18.54 -6.55
C SER A 221 17.51 -18.74 -5.81
N GLU A 222 18.04 -17.72 -5.16
CA GLU A 222 19.29 -17.76 -4.40
C GLU A 222 19.08 -17.85 -2.88
N ILE A 223 17.83 -18.03 -2.45
CA ILE A 223 17.47 -18.32 -1.06
C ILE A 223 17.36 -19.83 -0.87
N ASN A 224 18.17 -20.38 0.05
CA ASN A 224 18.08 -21.77 0.44
C ASN A 224 17.75 -21.88 1.93
N GLU A 225 16.92 -22.85 2.27
CA GLU A 225 16.40 -23.11 3.61
C GLU A 225 16.40 -24.60 3.89
N ASN A 226 16.50 -24.97 5.17
CA ASN A 226 16.39 -26.38 5.56
C ASN A 226 15.30 -26.53 6.64
N ILE A 227 15.69 -26.71 7.91
CA ILE A 227 14.75 -26.96 9.03
C ILE A 227 14.06 -25.66 9.43
N HIS A 228 14.80 -24.58 9.56
CA HIS A 228 14.26 -23.26 9.88
C HIS A 228 13.92 -22.54 8.58
N LEU A 229 12.83 -21.77 8.61
CA LEU A 229 12.28 -21.16 7.42
C LEU A 229 12.38 -19.65 7.49
N LEU A 230 12.82 -19.02 6.42
CA LEU A 230 12.85 -17.57 6.28
C LEU A 230 11.43 -17.02 6.38
N SER A 231 11.21 -16.07 7.25
CA SER A 231 9.90 -15.42 7.44
C SER A 231 9.86 -14.01 6.87
N THR A 232 10.85 -13.20 7.19
CA THR A 232 10.92 -11.79 6.75
C THR A 232 12.34 -11.36 6.46
N LEU A 233 12.48 -10.31 5.62
CA LEU A 233 13.76 -9.65 5.38
C LEU A 233 13.64 -8.15 5.59
N TYR A 234 14.66 -7.57 6.23
CA TYR A 234 14.93 -6.14 6.25
C TYR A 234 16.16 -5.88 5.38
N LEU A 235 16.05 -4.96 4.46
CA LEU A 235 17.15 -4.53 3.59
C LEU A 235 17.44 -3.06 3.86
N LEU A 236 18.69 -2.76 4.22
CA LEU A 236 19.18 -1.43 4.59
C LEU A 236 18.26 -0.72 5.61
N PRO A 237 17.98 -1.32 6.78
CA PRO A 237 16.92 -0.83 7.68
C PRO A 237 17.16 0.58 8.23
N ALA A 238 18.41 1.03 8.30
CA ALA A 238 18.76 2.37 8.77
C ALA A 238 19.18 3.32 7.62
N PHE A 239 18.86 3.01 6.35
CA PHE A 239 19.26 3.86 5.23
C PHE A 239 18.53 5.21 5.29
N GLY A 240 19.31 6.28 5.45
CA GLY A 240 18.79 7.63 5.64
C GLY A 240 18.29 7.94 7.05
N ALA A 241 18.60 7.09 8.05
CA ALA A 241 18.23 7.35 9.44
C ALA A 241 18.90 8.64 9.98
N THR A 242 18.14 9.43 10.74
CA THR A 242 18.62 10.64 11.39
C THR A 242 18.46 10.56 12.91
N LYS A 243 19.41 11.17 13.64
CA LYS A 243 19.39 11.16 15.09
C LYS A 243 18.50 12.28 15.64
N GLY A 244 17.55 11.91 16.45
CA GLY A 244 16.77 12.85 17.26
C GLY A 244 16.06 13.94 16.45
N THR A 245 16.35 15.18 16.78
CA THR A 245 15.88 16.39 16.08
C THR A 245 17.03 17.23 15.56
N GLU A 246 18.22 16.62 15.47
CA GLU A 246 19.45 17.33 15.09
C GLU A 246 19.42 17.75 13.61
N GLU A 247 18.74 16.96 12.77
CA GLU A 247 18.49 17.29 11.37
C GLU A 247 17.02 17.61 11.17
N PRO A 248 16.68 18.81 10.67
CA PRO A 248 15.31 19.11 10.32
C PRO A 248 14.89 18.33 9.08
N GLY A 249 13.70 17.76 9.13
CA GLY A 249 13.23 16.97 8.01
C GLY A 249 11.89 16.31 8.28
N TYR A 250 11.50 15.43 7.38
CA TYR A 250 10.25 14.70 7.46
C TYR A 250 10.26 13.40 6.65
N MET A 251 9.37 12.51 7.04
CA MET A 251 9.03 11.30 6.28
C MET A 251 7.88 11.60 5.32
N VAL A 252 7.93 10.99 4.14
CA VAL A 252 6.86 11.00 3.15
C VAL A 252 6.31 9.59 3.02
N ILE A 253 5.02 9.43 3.33
CA ILE A 253 4.32 8.15 3.31
C ILE A 253 3.14 8.26 2.34
N PRO A 254 2.96 7.32 1.42
CA PRO A 254 1.87 7.34 0.44
C PRO A 254 0.55 6.84 1.06
N ASP A 255 0.08 7.48 2.14
CA ASP A 255 -1.22 7.22 2.76
C ASP A 255 -2.29 8.12 2.13
N GLY A 256 -3.17 7.54 1.34
CA GLY A 256 -4.15 8.30 0.55
C GLY A 256 -3.48 9.23 -0.47
N SER A 257 -3.67 10.52 -0.34
CA SER A 257 -3.01 11.54 -1.17
C SER A 257 -1.56 11.84 -0.74
N GLY A 258 -1.10 11.19 0.30
CA GLY A 258 0.21 11.35 0.91
C GLY A 258 0.15 11.97 2.31
N ALA A 259 1.05 11.54 3.18
CA ALA A 259 1.22 12.07 4.53
C ALA A 259 2.68 12.49 4.76
N LEU A 260 2.85 13.61 5.47
CA LEU A 260 4.14 14.11 5.93
C LEU A 260 4.23 13.94 7.45
N ILE A 261 5.31 13.33 7.92
CA ILE A 261 5.58 13.16 9.35
C ILE A 261 6.88 13.90 9.67
N ARG A 262 6.79 15.06 10.32
CA ARG A 262 7.95 15.90 10.64
C ARG A 262 8.71 15.36 11.84
N TYR A 263 10.02 15.42 11.75
CA TYR A 263 10.89 15.05 12.85
C TYR A 263 10.68 16.00 14.03
N GLY A 264 10.46 15.43 15.22
CA GLY A 264 10.32 16.19 16.47
C GLY A 264 8.96 16.82 16.76
N GLU A 265 8.04 16.88 15.81
CA GLU A 265 6.68 17.42 16.04
C GLU A 265 5.71 16.36 16.58
N VAL A 266 5.99 15.08 16.36
CA VAL A 266 5.14 13.98 16.78
C VAL A 266 5.86 13.12 17.80
N SER A 267 5.20 12.87 18.93
CA SER A 267 5.65 11.89 19.92
C SER A 267 4.99 10.56 19.62
N GLN A 268 5.81 9.54 19.35
CA GLN A 268 5.34 8.19 19.10
C GLN A 268 6.06 7.22 20.05
N THR A 269 5.28 6.39 20.74
CA THR A 269 5.81 5.37 21.65
C THR A 269 5.75 3.96 21.09
N SER A 270 4.80 3.71 20.18
CA SER A 270 4.61 2.41 19.53
C SER A 270 4.99 2.46 18.05
N GLN A 271 5.53 1.37 17.57
CA GLN A 271 5.87 1.21 16.16
C GLN A 271 4.62 1.15 15.28
N ILE A 272 4.65 1.83 14.14
CA ILE A 272 3.62 1.77 13.12
C ILE A 272 4.14 0.89 11.97
N ALA A 273 3.32 -0.07 11.56
CA ALA A 273 3.56 -0.88 10.36
C ALA A 273 2.37 -0.71 9.41
N LEU A 274 2.65 -0.33 8.18
CA LEU A 274 1.65 -0.05 7.15
C LEU A 274 1.90 -0.97 5.95
N ARG A 275 0.91 -1.76 5.56
CA ARG A 275 1.03 -2.65 4.40
C ARG A 275 0.73 -1.91 3.09
N TYR A 276 1.46 -2.28 2.02
CA TYR A 276 1.21 -1.71 0.70
C TYR A 276 -0.07 -2.27 0.07
N PHE A 277 -0.32 -3.57 0.18
CA PHE A 277 -1.47 -4.23 -0.44
C PHE A 277 -2.41 -4.93 0.55
N GLY A 278 -2.21 -4.70 1.84
CA GLY A 278 -2.98 -5.33 2.91
C GLY A 278 -2.55 -6.77 3.22
N SER A 279 -3.30 -7.39 4.12
CA SER A 279 -3.07 -8.77 4.55
C SER A 279 -3.60 -9.75 3.50
N ASP A 280 -2.92 -10.89 3.33
CA ASP A 280 -3.40 -11.97 2.46
C ASP A 280 -4.66 -12.62 3.04
N LEU A 281 -5.81 -12.34 2.42
CA LEU A 281 -7.10 -12.87 2.84
C LEU A 281 -7.21 -14.39 2.70
N GLY A 282 -6.36 -15.01 1.89
CA GLY A 282 -6.31 -16.46 1.69
C GLY A 282 -5.81 -17.24 2.91
N LEU A 283 -5.09 -16.57 3.80
CA LEU A 283 -4.55 -17.15 5.02
C LEU A 283 -5.51 -17.06 6.23
N GLY A 284 -6.63 -16.37 6.09
CA GLY A 284 -7.61 -16.20 7.16
C GLY A 284 -8.24 -17.50 7.64
N SER A 285 -8.37 -17.66 8.96
CA SER A 285 -8.98 -18.83 9.60
C SER A 285 -10.50 -18.76 9.72
N THR A 286 -11.06 -17.55 9.69
CA THR A 286 -12.50 -17.30 9.85
C THR A 286 -12.96 -16.22 8.88
N ILE A 287 -13.80 -16.61 7.93
CA ILE A 287 -14.34 -15.72 6.90
C ILE A 287 -15.72 -15.20 7.32
N ARG A 288 -15.92 -14.96 8.57
CA ARG A 288 -17.15 -14.32 9.04
C ARG A 288 -16.82 -12.86 9.38
N ASN A 289 -17.29 -11.93 8.56
CA ASN A 289 -17.14 -10.49 8.73
C ASN A 289 -15.73 -9.95 8.44
N ILE A 290 -15.24 -10.09 7.23
CA ILE A 290 -14.30 -9.07 6.77
C ILE A 290 -15.15 -7.81 6.58
N SER A 291 -14.92 -6.85 7.46
CA SER A 291 -15.46 -5.51 7.36
C SER A 291 -15.33 -5.01 5.93
N LEU A 292 -16.36 -4.35 5.40
CA LEU A 292 -16.29 -3.60 4.15
C LEU A 292 -15.26 -2.47 4.22
N ASN A 293 -14.81 -2.10 5.43
CA ASN A 293 -13.68 -1.23 5.61
C ASN A 293 -12.42 -2.02 5.25
N PRO A 294 -11.85 -1.81 4.07
CA PRO A 294 -10.59 -2.45 3.72
C PRO A 294 -9.55 -2.04 4.74
N GLU A 295 -8.62 -2.95 5.02
CA GLU A 295 -7.40 -2.60 5.75
C GLU A 295 -6.79 -1.36 5.09
N LYS A 296 -6.39 -0.37 5.89
CA LYS A 296 -5.70 0.80 5.36
C LYS A 296 -4.39 0.35 4.73
N THR A 297 -4.25 0.63 3.45
CA THR A 297 -3.08 0.27 2.66
C THR A 297 -2.40 1.53 2.15
N LEU A 298 -1.11 1.43 1.86
CA LEU A 298 -0.38 2.48 1.17
C LEU A 298 -0.78 2.50 -0.31
N THR A 299 -0.88 3.70 -0.89
CA THR A 299 -1.41 3.90 -2.25
C THR A 299 -0.38 3.69 -3.36
N ALA A 300 0.92 3.64 -3.01
CA ALA A 300 2.02 3.39 -3.94
C ALA A 300 3.16 2.64 -3.24
N PRO A 301 3.92 1.79 -3.93
CA PRO A 301 5.02 1.03 -3.35
C PRO A 301 6.30 1.89 -3.21
N ILE A 302 6.17 3.01 -2.51
CA ILE A 302 7.25 3.97 -2.28
C ILE A 302 7.27 4.44 -0.83
N TYR A 303 8.36 5.08 -0.45
CA TYR A 303 8.44 5.97 0.71
C TYR A 303 9.54 7.01 0.49
N GLY A 304 9.53 8.07 1.28
CA GLY A 304 10.54 9.12 1.18
C GLY A 304 11.03 9.61 2.53
N LEU A 305 12.28 10.07 2.54
CA LEU A 305 12.89 10.77 3.65
C LEU A 305 13.47 12.08 3.13
N ILE A 306 13.22 13.18 3.82
CA ILE A 306 13.83 14.47 3.55
C ILE A 306 14.68 14.85 4.77
N ASN A 307 15.98 14.87 4.58
CA ASN A 307 16.97 15.25 5.57
C ASN A 307 17.51 16.65 5.21
N GLY A 308 16.71 17.67 5.45
CA GLY A 308 16.90 19.03 4.98
C GLY A 308 16.18 19.31 3.66
N VAL A 309 15.18 20.18 3.71
CA VAL A 309 14.39 20.59 2.54
C VAL A 309 15.28 21.29 1.52
N ASN A 310 15.11 20.94 0.25
CA ASN A 310 15.93 21.42 -0.87
C ASN A 310 17.43 21.12 -0.71
N GLN A 311 17.80 20.09 0.06
CA GLN A 311 19.18 19.69 0.27
C GLN A 311 19.39 18.19 0.03
N ASN A 312 18.86 17.33 0.94
CA ASN A 312 19.11 15.90 0.87
C ASN A 312 17.78 15.13 1.00
N GLY A 313 17.43 14.40 -0.01
CA GLY A 313 16.23 13.58 -0.07
C GLY A 313 16.50 12.16 -0.51
N LEU A 314 15.61 11.27 -0.11
CA LEU A 314 15.60 9.87 -0.50
C LEU A 314 14.18 9.50 -0.96
N LEU A 315 14.07 8.94 -2.14
CA LEU A 315 12.89 8.21 -2.61
C LEU A 315 13.25 6.75 -2.76
N ALA A 316 12.59 5.88 -2.00
CA ALA A 316 12.69 4.44 -2.16
C ALA A 316 11.48 3.94 -2.97
N ILE A 317 11.74 3.12 -3.98
CA ILE A 317 10.74 2.49 -4.86
C ILE A 317 10.90 0.98 -4.72
N LEU A 318 9.89 0.31 -4.18
CA LEU A 318 9.84 -1.15 -4.06
C LEU A 318 9.36 -1.71 -5.40
N GLU A 319 10.28 -2.12 -6.26
CA GLU A 319 9.97 -2.61 -7.60
C GLU A 319 9.43 -4.04 -7.59
N GLU A 320 9.99 -4.89 -6.73
CA GLU A 320 9.61 -6.30 -6.61
C GLU A 320 9.41 -6.65 -5.12
N GLY A 321 8.46 -7.52 -4.83
CA GLY A 321 8.12 -7.94 -3.48
C GLY A 321 7.24 -6.96 -2.68
N SER A 322 6.88 -5.81 -3.26
CA SER A 322 6.07 -4.78 -2.57
C SER A 322 4.72 -5.29 -2.10
N GLU A 323 4.16 -6.23 -2.79
CA GLU A 323 2.87 -6.84 -2.45
C GLU A 323 2.91 -7.67 -1.16
N GLN A 324 4.08 -8.12 -0.74
CA GLN A 324 4.30 -8.78 0.55
C GLN A 324 5.15 -7.91 1.49
N ALA A 325 5.13 -6.59 1.29
CA ALA A 325 5.88 -5.66 2.11
C ALA A 325 4.98 -4.83 3.01
N GLU A 326 5.52 -4.48 4.15
CA GLU A 326 4.99 -3.45 5.04
C GLU A 326 6.08 -2.44 5.37
N LEU A 327 5.68 -1.18 5.51
CA LEU A 327 6.57 -0.08 5.86
C LEU A 327 6.54 0.15 7.36
N PHE A 328 7.69 0.02 8.01
CA PHE A 328 7.87 0.41 9.40
C PHE A 328 8.22 1.88 9.49
N VAL A 329 7.47 2.59 10.31
CA VAL A 329 7.67 3.99 10.63
C VAL A 329 8.21 4.09 12.06
N SER A 330 9.40 4.61 12.22
CA SER A 330 10.02 4.85 13.51
C SER A 330 10.43 6.31 13.63
N LEU A 331 9.78 7.03 14.52
CA LEU A 331 10.15 8.38 14.93
C LEU A 331 10.95 8.32 16.22
N LYS A 332 11.72 9.34 16.48
CA LYS A 332 12.39 9.55 17.77
C LYS A 332 11.43 9.23 18.94
N GLY A 333 11.85 8.35 19.84
CA GLY A 333 11.10 7.92 21.02
C GLY A 333 10.30 6.62 20.80
N THR A 334 10.10 6.18 19.56
CA THR A 334 9.49 4.88 19.26
C THR A 334 10.35 3.77 19.86
N LEU A 335 9.77 2.93 20.70
CA LEU A 335 10.50 1.86 21.42
C LEU A 335 11.74 2.36 22.17
N ASN A 336 11.76 3.63 22.61
CA ASN A 336 12.90 4.33 23.21
C ASN A 336 14.14 4.43 22.28
N ILE A 337 13.95 4.40 20.97
CA ILE A 337 14.99 4.61 19.97
C ILE A 337 15.05 6.10 19.62
N ASN A 338 16.23 6.71 19.70
CA ASN A 338 16.43 8.13 19.39
C ASN A 338 16.82 8.38 17.92
N TYR A 339 16.24 7.60 17.00
CA TYR A 339 16.44 7.75 15.56
C TYR A 339 15.11 7.81 14.83
N ASN A 340 15.06 8.61 13.76
CA ASN A 340 13.99 8.63 12.79
C ASN A 340 14.39 7.78 11.59
N PHE A 341 13.60 6.79 11.19
CA PHE A 341 13.84 5.98 10.01
C PHE A 341 12.56 5.35 9.46
N LEU A 342 12.56 5.09 8.17
CA LEU A 342 11.59 4.27 7.46
C LEU A 342 12.29 3.03 6.93
N THR A 343 11.71 1.87 7.12
CA THR A 343 12.25 0.64 6.57
C THR A 343 11.17 -0.30 6.07
N PRO A 344 11.29 -0.84 4.85
CA PRO A 344 10.42 -1.91 4.40
C PRO A 344 10.79 -3.22 5.08
N ARG A 345 9.79 -3.96 5.51
CA ARG A 345 9.91 -5.36 5.92
C ARG A 345 9.22 -6.23 4.88
N PHE A 346 9.97 -7.06 4.18
CA PHE A 346 9.44 -8.00 3.21
C PHE A 346 9.01 -9.28 3.93
N ILE A 347 7.73 -9.65 3.78
CA ILE A 347 7.17 -10.87 4.37
C ILE A 347 7.36 -12.00 3.38
N VAL A 348 8.42 -12.77 3.56
CA VAL A 348 8.79 -13.87 2.65
C VAL A 348 7.86 -15.06 2.82
N ARG A 349 7.39 -15.29 4.06
CA ARG A 349 6.48 -16.38 4.39
C ARG A 349 5.58 -15.98 5.56
N ASN A 350 4.31 -16.33 5.48
CA ASN A 350 3.33 -16.02 6.51
C ASN A 350 3.14 -17.18 7.49
N LYS A 351 2.79 -16.82 8.73
CA LYS A 351 2.27 -17.72 9.74
C LYS A 351 0.75 -17.60 9.82
N PHE A 352 0.04 -18.68 9.94
CA PHE A 352 -1.42 -18.69 9.97
C PHE A 352 -1.96 -19.75 10.96
N LEU A 353 -3.23 -19.64 11.32
CA LEU A 353 -3.90 -20.56 12.20
C LEU A 353 -4.71 -21.59 11.39
N LEU A 354 -4.38 -22.88 11.52
CA LEU A 354 -5.21 -23.96 11.01
C LEU A 354 -6.37 -24.22 11.99
N TYR A 355 -7.59 -24.19 11.48
CA TYR A 355 -8.83 -24.41 12.24
C TYR A 355 -8.96 -23.53 13.49
N GLY A 356 -8.28 -22.37 13.51
CA GLY A 356 -8.31 -21.42 14.61
C GLY A 356 -7.54 -21.83 15.86
N VAL A 357 -6.84 -22.97 15.84
CA VAL A 357 -6.15 -23.53 17.02
C VAL A 357 -4.67 -23.78 16.76
N ASN A 358 -4.34 -24.45 15.65
CA ASN A 358 -2.97 -24.85 15.38
C ASN A 358 -2.25 -23.82 14.52
N SER A 359 -1.21 -23.21 15.06
CA SER A 359 -0.34 -22.29 14.33
C SER A 359 0.61 -23.05 13.42
N THR A 360 0.66 -22.68 12.16
CA THR A 360 1.58 -23.24 11.16
C THR A 360 2.06 -22.16 10.21
N VAL A 361 3.00 -22.48 9.33
CA VAL A 361 3.60 -21.56 8.37
C VAL A 361 3.35 -22.03 6.94
N GLU A 362 3.38 -21.11 5.98
CA GLU A 362 3.29 -21.47 4.57
C GLU A 362 4.46 -22.40 4.18
N LYS A 363 4.17 -23.40 3.35
CA LYS A 363 5.20 -24.32 2.87
C LYS A 363 6.18 -23.63 1.93
N ASN A 364 5.66 -22.81 1.02
CA ASN A 364 6.44 -22.08 0.03
C ASN A 364 6.59 -20.62 0.44
N ARG A 365 7.65 -19.97 -0.06
CA ARG A 365 7.78 -18.53 0.02
C ARG A 365 6.72 -17.85 -0.84
N SER A 366 6.17 -16.75 -0.36
CA SER A 366 5.08 -16.00 -1.02
C SER A 366 5.54 -14.67 -1.63
N CYS A 367 6.76 -14.21 -1.31
CA CYS A 367 7.26 -12.92 -1.77
C CYS A 367 7.82 -12.96 -3.21
N GLY A 368 8.54 -14.01 -3.62
CA GLY A 368 9.30 -14.01 -4.86
C GLY A 368 10.58 -13.17 -4.77
N ASP A 369 11.04 -12.63 -5.90
CA ASP A 369 12.19 -11.73 -5.93
C ASP A 369 11.87 -10.43 -5.17
N ILE A 370 12.92 -9.83 -4.58
CA ILE A 370 12.83 -8.56 -3.88
C ILE A 370 13.76 -7.56 -4.56
N ALA A 371 13.24 -6.38 -4.90
CA ALA A 371 14.05 -5.30 -5.45
C ALA A 371 13.57 -3.94 -4.94
N THR A 372 14.50 -3.12 -4.45
CA THR A 372 14.25 -1.75 -4.03
C THR A 372 15.25 -0.81 -4.68
N ASN A 373 14.74 0.24 -5.34
CA ASN A 373 15.55 1.32 -5.89
C ASN A 373 15.53 2.51 -4.92
N TYR A 374 16.67 2.92 -4.49
CA TYR A 374 16.89 4.11 -3.65
C TYR A 374 17.41 5.25 -4.52
N TRP A 375 16.59 6.26 -4.75
CA TRP A 375 16.93 7.46 -5.50
C TRP A 375 17.29 8.57 -4.54
N LEU A 376 18.50 9.09 -4.63
CA LEU A 376 18.97 10.21 -3.83
C LEU A 376 18.64 11.52 -4.55
N LEU A 377 17.95 12.38 -3.85
CA LEU A 377 17.38 13.63 -4.37
C LEU A 377 18.16 14.82 -3.80
N GLU A 378 18.29 15.84 -4.61
CA GLU A 378 19.04 17.04 -4.32
C GLU A 378 18.21 18.27 -4.70
N GLU A 379 18.60 19.43 -4.20
CA GLU A 379 17.97 20.72 -4.54
C GLU A 379 16.44 20.66 -4.51
N GLU A 380 15.76 21.16 -5.54
CA GLU A 380 14.29 21.19 -5.62
C GLU A 380 13.63 19.81 -5.57
N ASP A 381 14.34 18.75 -5.96
CA ASP A 381 13.82 17.38 -5.87
C ASP A 381 13.86 16.84 -4.44
N SER A 382 14.63 17.46 -3.54
CA SER A 382 14.69 17.11 -2.12
C SER A 382 13.52 17.73 -1.34
N SER A 383 12.32 17.43 -1.76
CA SER A 383 11.05 17.85 -1.16
C SER A 383 9.95 16.83 -1.44
N TYR A 384 8.82 16.91 -0.73
CA TYR A 384 7.68 16.02 -1.02
C TYR A 384 7.14 16.22 -2.45
N VAL A 385 7.19 17.45 -2.96
CA VAL A 385 6.81 17.76 -4.36
C VAL A 385 7.82 17.14 -5.32
N GLY A 386 9.12 17.25 -5.00
CA GLY A 386 10.18 16.61 -5.78
C GLY A 386 10.05 15.09 -5.80
N ILE A 387 9.79 14.46 -4.66
CA ILE A 387 9.50 13.01 -4.59
C ILE A 387 8.35 12.65 -5.53
N ALA A 388 7.24 13.40 -5.50
CA ALA A 388 6.10 13.15 -6.38
C ALA A 388 6.47 13.32 -7.86
N ARG A 389 7.23 14.36 -8.21
CA ARG A 389 7.71 14.63 -9.58
C ARG A 389 8.63 13.51 -10.08
N VAL A 390 9.60 13.12 -9.27
CA VAL A 390 10.56 12.06 -9.62
C VAL A 390 9.84 10.72 -9.78
N TYR A 391 8.92 10.38 -8.90
CA TYR A 391 8.12 9.15 -9.03
C TYR A 391 7.21 9.19 -10.25
N GLN A 392 6.58 10.33 -10.56
CA GLN A 392 5.81 10.50 -11.80
C GLN A 392 6.67 10.25 -13.04
N ASN A 393 7.87 10.85 -13.10
CA ASN A 393 8.80 10.65 -14.21
C ASN A 393 9.23 9.18 -14.34
N TYR A 394 9.48 8.51 -13.21
CA TYR A 394 9.76 7.08 -13.17
C TYR A 394 8.60 6.27 -13.77
N LEU A 395 7.36 6.53 -13.38
CA LEU A 395 6.18 5.85 -13.92
C LEU A 395 5.98 6.11 -15.41
N VAL A 396 6.24 7.32 -15.89
CA VAL A 396 6.22 7.65 -17.32
C VAL A 396 7.29 6.85 -18.07
N ALA A 397 8.51 6.80 -17.55
CA ALA A 397 9.61 6.05 -18.18
C ALA A 397 9.34 4.54 -18.22
N LYS A 398 8.67 3.99 -17.22
CA LYS A 398 8.23 2.58 -17.17
C LYS A 398 6.97 2.30 -18.03
N GLY A 399 6.35 3.32 -18.62
CA GLY A 399 5.12 3.20 -19.39
C GLY A 399 3.84 3.06 -18.57
N GLY A 400 3.91 3.24 -17.25
CA GLY A 400 2.75 3.19 -16.34
C GLY A 400 1.87 4.44 -16.41
N LEU A 401 2.43 5.58 -16.83
CA LEU A 401 1.73 6.83 -17.04
C LEU A 401 2.01 7.37 -18.43
N GLN A 402 1.01 8.02 -19.01
CA GLN A 402 1.15 8.75 -20.25
C GLN A 402 0.75 10.20 -20.03
N LYS A 403 1.50 11.12 -20.62
CA LYS A 403 1.12 12.54 -20.61
C LYS A 403 -0.13 12.71 -21.47
N THR A 404 -1.20 13.27 -20.91
CA THR A 404 -2.38 13.65 -21.68
C THR A 404 -2.02 14.84 -22.59
N THR A 405 -2.31 14.72 -23.87
CA THR A 405 -2.02 15.76 -24.87
C THR A 405 -3.09 16.84 -24.93
N ASP A 406 -4.29 16.53 -24.44
CA ASP A 406 -5.44 17.41 -24.52
C ASP A 406 -5.68 18.12 -23.19
N GLY A 407 -5.53 19.43 -23.16
CA GLY A 407 -5.81 20.27 -21.99
C GLY A 407 -7.31 20.36 -21.63
N ASN A 408 -8.15 19.50 -22.20
CA ASN A 408 -9.58 19.45 -21.95
C ASN A 408 -9.88 18.55 -20.76
N TYR A 409 -10.40 19.13 -19.70
CA TYR A 409 -10.91 18.37 -18.55
C TYR A 409 -12.15 17.58 -18.96
N SER A 410 -12.19 16.30 -18.63
CA SER A 410 -13.38 15.47 -18.78
C SER A 410 -14.15 15.43 -17.45
N VAL A 411 -15.46 15.53 -17.53
CA VAL A 411 -16.35 15.30 -16.38
C VAL A 411 -16.69 13.82 -16.32
N LEU A 412 -16.31 13.15 -15.23
CA LEU A 412 -16.71 11.77 -14.99
C LEU A 412 -18.09 11.73 -14.34
N LEU A 413 -19.04 11.09 -15.01
CA LEU A 413 -20.39 10.85 -14.48
C LEU A 413 -20.59 9.36 -14.24
N GLU A 414 -20.75 8.98 -13.00
CA GLU A 414 -21.24 7.65 -12.62
C GLU A 414 -22.77 7.64 -12.59
N VAL A 415 -23.38 6.93 -13.52
CA VAL A 415 -24.83 6.91 -13.72
C VAL A 415 -25.42 5.62 -13.18
N ILE A 416 -26.22 5.71 -12.13
CA ILE A 416 -26.96 4.56 -11.60
C ILE A 416 -28.27 4.43 -12.41
N MET A 417 -28.34 3.38 -13.24
CA MET A 417 -29.45 3.19 -14.16
C MET A 417 -30.61 2.41 -13.56
N SER A 418 -30.31 1.39 -12.78
CA SER A 418 -31.37 0.63 -12.09
C SER A 418 -30.84 -0.10 -10.86
N GLU A 419 -31.74 -0.41 -9.95
CA GLU A 419 -31.50 -1.18 -8.75
C GLU A 419 -32.56 -2.26 -8.55
N THR A 420 -32.18 -3.34 -7.89
CA THR A 420 -33.11 -4.40 -7.50
C THR A 420 -33.31 -4.38 -6.00
N VAL A 421 -34.55 -4.20 -5.58
CA VAL A 421 -34.91 -4.10 -4.17
C VAL A 421 -35.86 -5.25 -3.74
N PRO A 422 -35.95 -5.58 -2.44
CA PRO A 422 -36.92 -6.53 -1.93
C PRO A 422 -38.36 -6.11 -2.29
N ALA A 423 -39.21 -7.08 -2.52
CA ALA A 423 -40.65 -6.87 -2.72
C ALA A 423 -41.42 -7.82 -1.81
N LEU A 424 -42.73 -7.62 -1.68
CA LEU A 424 -43.60 -8.47 -0.85
C LEU A 424 -43.43 -9.95 -1.23
N ILE A 425 -43.28 -10.23 -2.52
CA ILE A 425 -42.95 -11.56 -3.04
C ILE A 425 -41.80 -11.41 -4.01
N GLY A 426 -40.63 -11.97 -3.67
CA GLY A 426 -39.44 -11.93 -4.50
C GLY A 426 -38.75 -10.55 -4.54
N THR A 427 -38.36 -10.10 -5.74
CA THR A 427 -37.61 -8.86 -5.94
C THR A 427 -38.24 -7.98 -7.01
N LYS A 428 -38.07 -6.67 -6.87
CA LYS A 428 -38.56 -5.65 -7.80
C LYS A 428 -37.37 -4.87 -8.34
N ASN A 429 -37.32 -4.68 -9.65
CA ASN A 429 -36.30 -3.79 -10.25
C ASN A 429 -36.89 -2.38 -10.39
N ILE A 430 -36.13 -1.39 -9.91
CA ILE A 430 -36.43 0.04 -9.98
C ILE A 430 -35.51 0.66 -11.02
N THR A 431 -36.07 1.40 -11.96
CA THR A 431 -35.34 2.23 -12.91
C THR A 431 -35.10 3.59 -12.24
N LEU A 432 -33.84 3.99 -12.15
CA LEU A 432 -33.42 5.28 -11.63
C LEU A 432 -33.14 6.24 -12.78
N THR A 433 -32.33 5.82 -13.75
CA THR A 433 -32.01 6.61 -14.95
C THR A 433 -32.16 5.72 -16.18
N SER A 434 -33.14 6.04 -17.06
CA SER A 434 -33.26 5.40 -18.38
C SER A 434 -32.24 5.96 -19.36
N LEU A 435 -32.03 5.30 -20.51
CA LEU A 435 -31.19 5.84 -21.58
C LEU A 435 -31.75 7.16 -22.11
N ASP A 436 -33.07 7.30 -22.21
CA ASP A 436 -33.70 8.54 -22.66
C ASP A 436 -33.46 9.69 -21.67
N ALA A 437 -33.61 9.42 -20.36
CA ALA A 437 -33.28 10.40 -19.33
C ALA A 437 -31.80 10.81 -19.37
N LEU A 438 -30.91 9.84 -19.57
CA LEU A 438 -29.47 10.12 -19.72
C LEU A 438 -29.18 10.99 -20.96
N LYS A 439 -29.82 10.69 -22.10
CA LYS A 439 -29.67 11.53 -23.32
C LYS A 439 -30.08 12.97 -23.05
N ASN A 440 -31.17 13.20 -22.31
CA ASN A 440 -31.60 14.56 -21.94
C ASN A 440 -30.55 15.26 -21.07
N VAL A 441 -30.00 14.57 -20.05
CA VAL A 441 -28.93 15.12 -19.20
C VAL A 441 -27.70 15.49 -20.03
N LEU A 442 -27.30 14.63 -20.96
CA LEU A 442 -26.15 14.91 -21.84
C LEU A 442 -26.40 16.10 -22.76
N GLN A 443 -27.64 16.26 -23.24
CA GLN A 443 -28.02 17.41 -24.04
C GLN A 443 -27.96 18.71 -23.21
N GLU A 444 -28.48 18.71 -21.99
CA GLU A 444 -28.39 19.87 -21.08
C GLU A 444 -26.93 20.23 -20.77
N LEU A 445 -26.06 19.25 -20.51
CA LEU A 445 -24.62 19.46 -20.28
C LEU A 445 -23.96 20.10 -21.50
N LYS A 446 -24.30 19.64 -22.70
CA LYS A 446 -23.79 20.23 -23.96
C LYS A 446 -24.24 21.69 -24.13
N GLU A 447 -25.48 22.01 -23.78
CA GLU A 447 -25.99 23.38 -23.80
C GLU A 447 -25.26 24.30 -22.82
N LEU A 448 -24.81 23.70 -21.67
CA LEU A 448 -23.95 24.37 -20.69
C LEU A 448 -22.46 24.37 -21.07
N LYS A 449 -22.12 23.95 -22.29
CA LYS A 449 -20.75 23.87 -22.84
C LYS A 449 -19.85 22.88 -22.10
N VAL A 450 -20.40 21.84 -21.46
CA VAL A 450 -19.67 20.70 -20.93
C VAL A 450 -19.59 19.66 -22.04
N GLU A 451 -18.50 19.68 -22.80
CA GLU A 451 -18.38 18.87 -24.05
C GLU A 451 -17.72 17.50 -23.78
N ASN A 452 -16.82 17.43 -22.81
CA ASN A 452 -16.06 16.21 -22.52
C ASN A 452 -16.63 15.48 -21.31
N THR A 453 -17.47 14.47 -21.55
CA THR A 453 -18.03 13.63 -20.50
C THR A 453 -17.55 12.19 -20.63
N LEU A 454 -17.13 11.61 -19.50
CA LEU A 454 -16.89 10.17 -19.37
C LEU A 454 -18.04 9.59 -18.56
N LEU A 455 -18.68 8.57 -19.08
CA LEU A 455 -19.88 7.95 -18.50
C LEU A 455 -19.55 6.55 -17.98
N VAL A 456 -19.75 6.31 -16.71
CA VAL A 456 -19.73 4.96 -16.13
C VAL A 456 -21.17 4.53 -15.85
N LEU A 457 -21.69 3.60 -16.64
CA LEU A 457 -23.05 3.14 -16.54
C LEU A 457 -23.12 1.95 -15.58
N LYS A 458 -23.69 2.15 -14.39
CA LYS A 458 -23.89 1.13 -13.34
C LYS A 458 -25.36 0.68 -13.32
N GLY A 459 -25.62 -0.61 -13.07
CA GLY A 459 -26.98 -1.14 -13.04
C GLY A 459 -27.70 -1.20 -14.39
N TRP A 460 -26.98 -1.21 -15.51
CA TRP A 460 -27.49 -1.34 -16.88
C TRP A 460 -28.09 -2.73 -17.17
N ASN A 461 -27.70 -3.72 -16.39
CA ASN A 461 -28.10 -5.12 -16.57
C ASN A 461 -29.47 -5.41 -15.93
N LYS A 462 -30.05 -6.58 -16.29
CA LYS A 462 -31.40 -7.00 -15.85
C LYS A 462 -31.57 -7.04 -14.32
N LYS A 463 -30.49 -7.21 -13.56
CA LYS A 463 -30.52 -7.35 -12.10
C LYS A 463 -30.22 -6.06 -11.33
N GLY A 464 -29.93 -4.96 -12.02
CA GLY A 464 -29.62 -3.69 -11.39
C GLY A 464 -28.19 -3.58 -10.84
N LEU A 465 -27.91 -2.53 -10.09
CA LEU A 465 -26.57 -2.21 -9.56
C LEU A 465 -26.07 -3.28 -8.59
N SER A 466 -26.82 -3.59 -7.54
CA SER A 466 -26.47 -4.61 -6.53
C SER A 466 -26.62 -6.03 -7.06
N GLY A 467 -27.07 -6.21 -8.30
CA GLY A 467 -27.43 -7.49 -8.86
C GLY A 467 -26.23 -8.28 -9.36
N ALA A 468 -25.70 -9.10 -8.50
CA ALA A 468 -25.01 -10.32 -8.87
C ALA A 468 -23.91 -10.18 -9.95
N THR A 469 -22.82 -9.46 -9.65
CA THR A 469 -21.60 -9.52 -10.44
C THR A 469 -20.97 -10.93 -10.39
N PRO A 470 -20.19 -11.34 -11.40
CA PRO A 470 -20.06 -10.71 -12.71
C PRO A 470 -21.40 -10.66 -13.44
N TYR A 471 -21.72 -9.52 -14.06
CA TYR A 471 -22.98 -9.36 -14.78
C TYR A 471 -23.02 -10.23 -16.04
N ASN A 472 -24.11 -10.93 -16.27
CA ASN A 472 -24.39 -11.44 -17.60
C ASN A 472 -24.84 -10.29 -18.51
N LEU A 473 -24.58 -10.41 -19.81
CA LEU A 473 -24.94 -9.39 -20.82
C LEU A 473 -26.45 -9.44 -21.17
N LYS A 474 -27.30 -9.30 -20.14
CA LYS A 474 -28.75 -9.14 -20.27
C LYS A 474 -29.12 -7.75 -19.81
N PHE A 475 -29.48 -6.90 -20.78
CA PHE A 475 -29.91 -5.53 -20.51
C PHE A 475 -31.24 -5.48 -19.73
N ASN A 476 -31.37 -4.46 -18.91
CA ASN A 476 -32.64 -4.12 -18.27
C ASN A 476 -33.53 -3.38 -19.27
N LYS A 477 -34.60 -4.03 -19.73
CA LYS A 477 -35.48 -3.47 -20.73
C LYS A 477 -36.21 -2.18 -20.29
N LYS A 478 -36.29 -1.92 -18.99
CA LYS A 478 -36.86 -0.69 -18.45
C LYS A 478 -35.89 0.48 -18.49
N VAL A 479 -34.62 0.19 -18.52
CA VAL A 479 -33.53 1.17 -18.71
C VAL A 479 -33.36 1.47 -20.19
N GLY A 480 -33.36 0.44 -20.99
CA GLY A 480 -33.23 0.46 -22.45
C GLY A 480 -33.10 -0.97 -22.99
N SER A 481 -33.62 -1.20 -24.17
CA SER A 481 -33.46 -2.48 -24.87
C SER A 481 -32.02 -2.66 -25.37
N LYS A 482 -31.70 -3.87 -25.82
CA LYS A 482 -30.40 -4.13 -26.47
C LYS A 482 -30.17 -3.26 -27.72
N SER A 483 -31.23 -2.93 -28.46
CA SER A 483 -31.16 -2.02 -29.61
C SER A 483 -30.86 -0.60 -29.17
N ASP A 484 -31.53 -0.12 -28.13
CA ASP A 484 -31.35 1.24 -27.61
C ASP A 484 -29.93 1.45 -27.08
N PHE A 485 -29.38 0.47 -26.37
CA PHE A 485 -27.96 0.52 -25.96
C PHE A 485 -27.01 0.51 -27.15
N ARG A 486 -27.30 -0.27 -28.20
CA ARG A 486 -26.46 -0.29 -29.41
C ARG A 486 -26.50 1.07 -30.14
N GLU A 487 -27.67 1.68 -30.25
CA GLU A 487 -27.85 3.01 -30.83
C GLU A 487 -27.09 4.05 -29.99
N PHE A 488 -27.30 4.06 -28.68
CA PHE A 488 -26.60 4.95 -27.76
C PHE A 488 -25.07 4.85 -27.87
N LEU A 489 -24.53 3.63 -27.88
CA LEU A 489 -23.09 3.42 -28.03
C LEU A 489 -22.56 3.77 -29.42
N SER A 490 -23.41 3.81 -30.43
CA SER A 490 -23.04 4.30 -31.76
C SER A 490 -23.06 5.82 -31.82
N GLU A 491 -23.96 6.47 -31.12
CA GLU A 491 -24.05 7.92 -30.97
C GLU A 491 -22.89 8.47 -30.12
N TYR A 492 -22.50 7.72 -29.07
CA TYR A 492 -21.38 8.03 -28.16
C TYR A 492 -20.29 6.95 -28.26
N PRO A 493 -19.47 6.94 -29.33
CA PRO A 493 -18.52 5.85 -29.60
C PRO A 493 -17.32 5.81 -28.65
N THR A 494 -17.07 6.90 -27.92
CA THR A 494 -16.00 7.06 -26.94
C THR A 494 -16.55 7.63 -25.63
N GLY A 495 -15.84 7.41 -24.54
CA GLY A 495 -16.22 7.97 -23.23
C GLY A 495 -17.35 7.26 -22.51
N VAL A 496 -17.89 6.14 -23.02
CA VAL A 496 -18.92 5.34 -22.35
C VAL A 496 -18.35 4.01 -21.88
N TYR A 497 -18.46 3.75 -20.59
CA TYR A 497 -17.94 2.56 -19.92
C TYR A 497 -19.10 1.81 -19.27
N LEU A 498 -19.28 0.54 -19.60
CA LEU A 498 -20.20 -0.32 -18.89
C LEU A 498 -19.51 -0.92 -17.67
N TYR A 499 -20.11 -0.71 -16.50
CA TYR A 499 -19.59 -1.25 -15.23
C TYR A 499 -19.76 -2.77 -15.17
N ASN A 500 -18.73 -3.47 -14.73
CA ASN A 500 -18.79 -4.86 -14.30
C ASN A 500 -17.69 -5.13 -13.27
N ASP A 501 -17.86 -6.17 -12.46
CA ASP A 501 -16.87 -6.65 -11.50
C ASP A 501 -16.60 -8.13 -11.74
N TYR A 502 -15.33 -8.45 -12.00
CA TYR A 502 -14.87 -9.82 -12.21
C TYR A 502 -14.06 -10.37 -11.04
N GLN A 503 -13.91 -9.62 -9.94
CA GLN A 503 -13.26 -10.11 -8.73
C GLN A 503 -14.27 -10.63 -7.71
N VAL A 504 -15.46 -10.06 -7.70
CA VAL A 504 -16.52 -10.35 -6.73
C VAL A 504 -17.67 -11.09 -7.40
N ALA A 505 -18.11 -12.16 -6.79
CA ALA A 505 -19.27 -12.95 -7.24
C ALA A 505 -20.34 -13.03 -6.16
N TYR A 506 -21.54 -12.59 -6.49
CA TYR A 506 -22.71 -12.79 -5.66
C TYR A 506 -23.34 -14.15 -5.94
N ASP A 507 -24.04 -14.75 -4.98
CA ASP A 507 -24.66 -16.08 -5.07
C ASP A 507 -25.63 -16.25 -6.25
N LYS A 508 -26.19 -15.15 -6.75
CA LYS A 508 -27.11 -15.13 -7.90
C LYS A 508 -26.44 -14.77 -9.22
N GLY A 509 -25.11 -14.65 -9.24
CA GLY A 509 -24.30 -14.34 -10.42
C GLY A 509 -24.14 -15.50 -11.39
N ILE A 510 -23.22 -15.33 -12.34
CA ILE A 510 -22.88 -16.35 -13.35
C ILE A 510 -21.77 -17.30 -12.88
N ALA A 511 -21.03 -16.91 -11.85
CA ALA A 511 -19.92 -17.69 -11.32
C ALA A 511 -20.39 -18.91 -10.53
N SER A 512 -19.69 -20.02 -10.68
CA SER A 512 -19.97 -21.24 -9.94
C SER A 512 -19.33 -21.19 -8.55
N GLY A 513 -20.14 -21.31 -7.52
CA GLY A 513 -19.63 -21.41 -6.15
C GLY A 513 -18.77 -22.65 -5.89
N ARG A 514 -18.71 -23.61 -6.82
CA ARG A 514 -17.90 -24.81 -6.69
C ARG A 514 -16.51 -24.68 -7.33
N THR A 515 -16.41 -24.08 -8.51
CA THR A 515 -15.20 -24.03 -9.32
C THR A 515 -14.57 -22.65 -9.43
N ASP A 516 -15.37 -21.59 -9.32
CA ASP A 516 -14.91 -20.24 -9.66
C ASP A 516 -14.61 -19.38 -8.44
N VAL A 517 -15.09 -19.81 -7.25
CA VAL A 517 -14.88 -19.08 -6.00
C VAL A 517 -13.54 -19.45 -5.38
N ALA A 518 -12.79 -18.41 -4.97
CA ALA A 518 -11.52 -18.55 -4.27
C ALA A 518 -11.70 -19.26 -2.91
N ARG A 519 -10.66 -19.98 -2.49
CA ARG A 519 -10.66 -20.71 -1.23
C ARG A 519 -9.44 -20.37 -0.40
N THR A 520 -9.62 -20.26 0.90
CA THR A 520 -8.54 -20.09 1.84
C THR A 520 -7.63 -21.32 1.87
N ILE A 521 -6.52 -21.21 2.56
CA ILE A 521 -5.60 -22.32 2.84
C ILE A 521 -6.30 -23.49 3.54
N GLN A 522 -7.36 -23.24 4.29
CA GLN A 522 -8.23 -24.25 4.90
C GLN A 522 -9.31 -24.79 3.94
N ARG A 523 -9.25 -24.39 2.66
CA ARG A 523 -10.22 -24.73 1.62
C ARG A 523 -11.66 -24.23 1.85
N LEU A 524 -11.83 -23.28 2.75
CA LEU A 524 -13.11 -22.61 2.96
C LEU A 524 -13.34 -21.61 1.82
N LYS A 525 -14.61 -21.44 1.40
CA LYS A 525 -14.95 -20.39 0.43
C LYS A 525 -14.62 -19.02 1.01
N MET A 526 -13.96 -18.18 0.22
CA MET A 526 -13.73 -16.78 0.57
C MET A 526 -14.99 -15.96 0.35
N SER A 527 -15.94 -16.12 1.28
CA SER A 527 -17.24 -15.47 1.24
C SER A 527 -17.35 -14.41 2.32
N TYR A 528 -17.95 -13.30 1.97
CA TYR A 528 -18.10 -12.11 2.79
C TYR A 528 -19.58 -11.74 2.91
N SER A 529 -19.90 -11.02 3.98
CA SER A 529 -21.24 -10.47 4.19
C SER A 529 -21.14 -8.95 4.22
N ASP A 530 -21.98 -8.31 3.43
CA ASP A 530 -22.22 -6.88 3.47
C ASP A 530 -23.50 -6.62 4.24
N SER A 531 -23.40 -6.15 5.48
CA SER A 531 -24.55 -5.87 6.33
C SER A 531 -25.35 -4.65 5.88
N GLU A 532 -24.77 -3.79 5.04
CA GLU A 532 -25.44 -2.59 4.52
C GLU A 532 -26.22 -2.89 3.22
N ALA A 533 -25.93 -4.01 2.57
CA ALA A 533 -26.65 -4.40 1.37
C ALA A 533 -28.04 -4.94 1.69
N GLU A 534 -29.08 -4.37 1.06
CA GLU A 534 -30.47 -4.80 1.30
C GLU A 534 -30.77 -6.19 0.75
N LEU A 535 -30.19 -6.57 -0.39
CA LEU A 535 -30.62 -7.75 -1.13
C LEU A 535 -29.57 -8.84 -1.26
N TYR A 536 -28.36 -8.48 -1.63
CA TYR A 536 -27.27 -9.42 -1.91
C TYR A 536 -26.17 -9.26 -0.86
N GLN A 537 -26.52 -9.66 0.37
CA GLN A 537 -25.61 -9.52 1.51
C GLN A 537 -24.38 -10.41 1.42
N ASN A 538 -24.44 -11.52 0.69
CA ASN A 538 -23.33 -12.45 0.60
C ASN A 538 -22.68 -12.42 -0.78
N TYR A 539 -21.39 -12.26 -0.80
CA TYR A 539 -20.56 -12.35 -1.99
C TYR A 539 -19.30 -13.15 -1.71
N SER A 540 -18.66 -13.62 -2.76
CA SER A 540 -17.41 -14.40 -2.69
C SER A 540 -16.37 -13.80 -3.61
N LEU A 541 -15.09 -13.90 -3.25
CA LEU A 541 -14.00 -13.59 -4.17
C LEU A 541 -13.85 -14.70 -5.22
N LEU A 542 -13.60 -14.31 -6.44
CA LEU A 542 -13.37 -15.25 -7.53
C LEU A 542 -11.92 -15.75 -7.52
N TYR A 543 -11.74 -16.99 -7.90
CA TYR A 543 -10.43 -17.54 -8.22
C TYR A 543 -9.84 -16.73 -9.40
N PRO A 544 -8.59 -16.21 -9.32
CA PRO A 544 -8.06 -15.29 -10.33
C PRO A 544 -8.11 -15.83 -11.76
N LEU A 545 -7.84 -17.12 -11.99
CA LEU A 545 -7.96 -17.71 -13.33
C LEU A 545 -9.43 -17.80 -13.79
N ALA A 546 -10.36 -18.11 -12.89
CA ALA A 546 -11.79 -18.11 -13.23
C ALA A 546 -12.28 -16.69 -13.54
N SER A 547 -11.83 -15.68 -12.78
CA SER A 547 -12.07 -14.27 -13.07
C SER A 547 -11.60 -13.91 -14.48
N LYS A 548 -10.37 -14.28 -14.83
CA LYS A 548 -9.80 -14.07 -16.18
C LYS A 548 -10.62 -14.78 -17.25
N GLU A 549 -10.99 -16.04 -17.07
CA GLU A 549 -11.77 -16.83 -18.03
C GLU A 549 -13.16 -16.24 -18.25
N LEU A 550 -13.84 -15.81 -17.19
CA LEU A 550 -15.14 -15.15 -17.27
C LEU A 550 -15.05 -13.83 -18.06
N ALA A 551 -14.04 -13.01 -17.73
CA ALA A 551 -13.81 -11.74 -18.42
C ALA A 551 -13.50 -11.96 -19.91
N LEU A 552 -12.58 -12.86 -20.26
CA LEU A 552 -12.25 -13.20 -21.64
C LEU A 552 -13.43 -13.79 -22.40
N GLY A 553 -14.25 -14.61 -21.75
CA GLY A 553 -15.48 -15.16 -22.33
C GLY A 553 -16.52 -14.08 -22.67
N ASP A 554 -16.53 -12.99 -21.93
CA ASP A 554 -17.44 -11.86 -22.17
C ASP A 554 -16.92 -10.86 -23.21
N ILE A 555 -15.60 -10.73 -23.41
CA ILE A 555 -15.00 -9.80 -24.39
C ILE A 555 -15.61 -9.99 -25.76
N LYS A 556 -15.72 -11.24 -26.25
CA LYS A 556 -16.33 -11.55 -27.57
C LYS A 556 -17.80 -11.11 -27.65
N LYS A 557 -18.53 -11.15 -26.54
CA LYS A 557 -19.92 -10.71 -26.47
C LYS A 557 -20.03 -9.19 -26.44
N TYR A 558 -19.13 -8.52 -25.71
CA TYR A 558 -19.02 -7.06 -25.70
C TYR A 558 -18.70 -6.52 -27.10
N GLN A 559 -17.73 -7.13 -27.79
CA GLN A 559 -17.36 -6.76 -29.17
C GLN A 559 -18.56 -6.86 -30.15
N LYS A 560 -19.36 -7.93 -30.06
CA LYS A 560 -20.58 -8.10 -30.86
C LYS A 560 -21.65 -7.02 -30.62
N LEU A 561 -21.57 -6.33 -29.48
CA LEU A 561 -22.46 -5.25 -29.10
C LEU A 561 -21.85 -3.86 -29.38
N ASN A 562 -20.67 -3.82 -29.99
CA ASN A 562 -19.88 -2.62 -30.19
C ASN A 562 -19.50 -1.89 -28.89
N ILE A 563 -19.46 -2.63 -27.76
CA ILE A 563 -18.99 -2.13 -26.48
C ILE A 563 -17.46 -2.22 -26.51
N ARG A 564 -16.79 -1.07 -26.43
CA ARG A 564 -15.33 -0.93 -26.55
C ARG A 564 -14.63 -0.71 -25.21
N SER A 565 -15.37 -0.21 -24.22
CA SER A 565 -14.81 0.21 -22.93
C SER A 565 -15.63 -0.35 -21.76
N LEU A 566 -14.93 -0.79 -20.73
CA LEU A 566 -15.51 -1.30 -19.49
C LEU A 566 -14.96 -0.52 -18.29
N ALA A 567 -15.81 -0.25 -17.31
CA ALA A 567 -15.41 0.16 -15.99
C ALA A 567 -15.36 -1.09 -15.10
N LEU A 568 -14.16 -1.43 -14.66
CA LEU A 568 -13.92 -2.59 -13.80
C LEU A 568 -13.72 -2.11 -12.36
N ASP A 569 -14.37 -2.80 -11.42
CA ASP A 569 -14.25 -2.52 -10.00
C ASP A 569 -13.47 -3.65 -9.30
N SER A 570 -13.05 -3.39 -8.07
CA SER A 570 -12.40 -4.33 -7.15
C SER A 570 -11.04 -4.90 -7.58
N ILE A 571 -10.65 -4.81 -8.85
CA ILE A 571 -9.36 -5.34 -9.34
C ILE A 571 -8.21 -4.54 -8.72
N GLY A 572 -7.29 -5.25 -8.05
CA GLY A 572 -6.13 -4.65 -7.40
C GLY A 572 -6.39 -4.02 -6.03
N THR A 573 -7.59 -4.12 -5.48
CA THR A 573 -7.92 -3.55 -4.16
C THR A 573 -7.72 -4.54 -3.01
N ARG A 574 -7.55 -5.82 -3.29
CA ARG A 574 -7.44 -6.87 -2.28
C ARG A 574 -6.37 -7.88 -2.63
N LEU A 575 -5.52 -8.17 -1.65
CA LEU A 575 -4.54 -9.24 -1.73
C LEU A 575 -5.15 -10.55 -1.24
N TYR A 576 -5.10 -11.60 -2.03
CA TYR A 576 -5.48 -12.93 -1.58
C TYR A 576 -4.82 -14.04 -2.40
N SER A 577 -4.28 -15.02 -1.70
CA SER A 577 -3.89 -16.32 -2.25
C SER A 577 -5.09 -17.25 -2.29
N THR A 578 -5.10 -18.22 -3.19
CA THR A 578 -6.18 -19.19 -3.25
C THR A 578 -5.67 -20.62 -3.38
N TYR A 579 -6.34 -21.54 -2.73
CA TYR A 579 -5.92 -22.95 -2.56
C TYR A 579 -6.98 -23.90 -3.12
N LEU A 580 -7.34 -23.73 -4.39
CA LEU A 580 -8.31 -24.57 -5.08
C LEU A 580 -7.65 -25.85 -5.61
N ASN A 581 -8.25 -27.04 -5.31
CA ASN A 581 -7.87 -28.36 -5.87
C ASN A 581 -6.38 -28.73 -5.78
N GLY A 582 -5.71 -28.39 -4.68
CA GLY A 582 -4.29 -28.73 -4.48
C GLY A 582 -3.31 -27.90 -5.31
N LYS A 583 -3.78 -26.95 -6.11
CA LYS A 583 -2.99 -25.93 -6.77
C LYS A 583 -3.02 -24.68 -5.89
N SER A 584 -1.91 -24.39 -5.24
CA SER A 584 -1.72 -23.09 -4.64
C SER A 584 -1.29 -22.13 -5.74
N ASN A 585 -2.11 -21.18 -6.09
CA ASN A 585 -1.67 -20.02 -6.84
C ASN A 585 -1.66 -18.87 -5.84
N SER A 586 -0.50 -18.48 -5.39
CA SER A 586 -0.27 -17.13 -4.91
C SER A 586 -0.32 -16.25 -6.17
N ARG A 587 -1.35 -15.43 -6.28
CA ARG A 587 -1.60 -14.35 -7.26
C ARG A 587 -1.88 -14.77 -8.67
#